data_51b362929f4b3c1297d6fb769026e6c0
#
_entry.id   51b362929f4b3c1297d6fb769026e6c0
#
_cell.length_a   1.000
_cell.length_b   1.000
_cell.length_c   1.000
_cell.angle_alpha   90.00
_cell.angle_beta   90.00
_cell.angle_gamma   90.00
#
_symmetry.space_group_name_H-M   'P 1'
#
loop_
_entity.id
_entity.type
_entity.pdbx_description
1 polymer ?
#
loop_
_entity_poly.entity_id
_entity_poly.type
_entity_poly.pdbx_seq_one_letter_code
_entity_poly.pdbx_strand_id
1 'polypeptide(L)'
;MSNSRQHQGHFARKRFGQNFLVDHGVIDSIVTTIGPARGQRMVEIGPGLGALTEPLIARLATPESPLHAVELDRDLIGRLQQRFGPLLELHAGDALAFDFRSLAAPGDKPSLRIVGNL
;
A
#
# COMPACT_ATOMS: atom_id res chain seq x y z
N MET A 1 -16.14 -13.36 10.16
CA MET A 1 -15.94 -13.87 10.36
C MET A 1 -15.59 -14.46 10.85
N SER A 2 -15.36 -13.93 11.32
CA SER A 2 -15.13 -14.42 11.76
C SER A 2 -14.62 -14.57 12.40
N ASN A 3 -14.74 -14.25 12.99
CA ASN A 3 -14.48 -14.52 13.68
C ASN A 3 -13.98 -14.62 14.35
N SER A 4 -13.99 -14.15 14.57
CA SER A 4 -13.78 -14.33 15.13
C SER A 4 -13.03 -14.62 15.74
N ARG A 5 -13.05 -14.55 15.99
CA ARG A 5 -12.52 -14.87 16.50
C ARG A 5 -11.96 -15.60 16.39
N GLN A 6 -11.86 -15.45 16.13
CA GLN A 6 -11.58 -16.07 15.98
C GLN A 6 -11.14 -16.68 15.46
N HIS A 7 -11.24 -16.88 14.91
CA HIS A 7 -10.78 -17.32 14.42
C HIS A 7 -9.85 -17.25 14.59
N GLN A 8 -9.45 -17.24 14.80
CA GLN A 8 -8.67 -16.93 15.05
C GLN A 8 -7.41 -16.48 14.95
N GLY A 9 -6.39 -16.85 14.81
CA GLY A 9 -5.09 -16.34 14.60
C GLY A 9 -5.10 -15.14 13.70
N HIS A 10 -5.72 -15.27 12.59
CA HIS A 10 -5.91 -14.17 11.67
C HIS A 10 -6.67 -13.01 12.30
N PHE A 11 -7.69 -13.36 13.05
CA PHE A 11 -8.46 -12.35 13.76
C PHE A 11 -7.59 -11.57 14.73
N ALA A 12 -6.64 -12.23 15.35
CA ALA A 12 -5.76 -11.59 16.31
C ALA A 12 -4.94 -10.48 15.70
N ARG A 13 -4.66 -10.52 14.43
CA ARG A 13 -3.83 -9.52 13.77
C ARG A 13 -4.45 -8.14 13.77
N LYS A 14 -5.75 -8.04 13.92
CA LYS A 14 -6.38 -6.73 14.03
C LYS A 14 -5.86 -5.93 15.19
N ARG A 15 -5.42 -6.61 16.23
CA ARG A 15 -4.88 -5.94 17.41
C ARG A 15 -3.60 -5.19 17.11
N PHE A 16 -2.97 -5.46 15.99
CA PHE A 16 -1.75 -4.78 15.59
C PHE A 16 -2.02 -3.67 14.58
N GLY A 17 -3.25 -3.18 14.55
CA GLY A 17 -3.60 -2.07 13.68
C GLY A 17 -3.85 -2.43 12.24
N GLN A 18 -4.03 -3.70 11.95
CA GLN A 18 -4.33 -4.12 10.59
C GLN A 18 -5.81 -3.95 10.32
N ASN A 19 -6.19 -2.76 9.92
CA ASN A 19 -7.57 -2.46 9.55
C ASN A 19 -7.71 -2.56 8.05
N PHE A 20 -8.42 -3.58 7.60
CA PHE A 20 -8.58 -3.79 6.17
C PHE A 20 -9.78 -3.00 5.67
N LEU A 21 -9.53 -2.14 4.69
CA LEU A 21 -10.60 -1.39 4.05
C LEU A 21 -11.43 -2.31 3.19
N VAL A 22 -12.74 -2.32 3.39
CA VAL A 22 -13.65 -3.14 2.60
C VAL A 22 -14.79 -2.34 1.98
N ASP A 23 -14.98 -1.09 2.38
CA ASP A 23 -16.05 -0.25 1.87
C ASP A 23 -15.56 0.51 0.63
N HIS A 24 -16.10 0.14 -0.52
CA HIS A 24 -15.67 0.73 -1.79
C HIS A 24 -15.98 2.22 -1.88
N GLY A 25 -17.05 2.68 -1.24
CA GLY A 25 -17.35 4.11 -1.21
C GLY A 25 -16.30 4.90 -0.46
N VAL A 26 -15.86 4.37 0.68
CA VAL A 26 -14.80 4.99 1.46
C VAL A 26 -13.49 4.97 0.69
N ILE A 27 -13.16 3.85 0.07
CA ILE A 27 -11.95 3.72 -0.73
C ILE A 27 -11.94 4.74 -1.86
N ASP A 28 -13.05 4.87 -2.57
CA ASP A 28 -13.16 5.84 -3.67
C ASP A 28 -12.96 7.26 -3.18
N SER A 29 -13.52 7.59 -2.02
CA SER A 29 -13.34 8.91 -1.43
C SER A 29 -11.89 9.19 -1.07
N ILE A 30 -11.22 8.19 -0.51
CA ILE A 30 -9.81 8.32 -0.15
C ILE A 30 -8.97 8.54 -1.41
N VAL A 31 -9.19 7.74 -2.44
CA VAL A 31 -8.43 7.84 -3.68
C VAL A 31 -8.67 9.17 -4.35
N THR A 32 -9.91 9.64 -4.36
CA THR A 32 -10.24 10.94 -4.93
C THR A 32 -9.52 12.06 -4.19
N THR A 33 -9.48 11.97 -2.86
CA THR A 33 -8.79 12.96 -2.04
C THR A 33 -7.28 12.94 -2.29
N ILE A 34 -6.70 11.76 -2.43
CA ILE A 34 -5.27 11.63 -2.75
C ILE A 34 -4.99 12.23 -4.13
N GLY A 35 -5.86 12.01 -5.09
CA GLY A 35 -5.72 12.52 -6.45
C GLY A 35 -4.47 12.02 -7.15
N PRO A 36 -4.27 10.69 -7.24
CA PRO A 36 -3.07 10.17 -7.89
C PRO A 36 -3.07 10.47 -9.39
N ALA A 37 -1.89 10.70 -9.93
CA ALA A 37 -1.72 10.98 -11.35
C ALA A 37 -0.67 10.05 -11.94
N ARG A 38 -0.83 9.73 -13.23
CA ARG A 38 0.04 8.79 -13.93
C ARG A 38 1.50 9.23 -13.84
N GLY A 39 2.38 8.29 -13.47
CA GLY A 39 3.79 8.56 -13.37
C GLY A 39 4.24 9.22 -12.07
N GLN A 40 3.31 9.55 -11.20
CA GLN A 40 3.61 10.15 -9.92
C GLN A 40 4.34 9.15 -9.01
N ARG A 41 5.34 9.64 -8.26
CA ARG A 41 6.02 8.78 -7.30
C ARG A 41 5.23 8.74 -6.01
N MET A 42 4.88 7.53 -5.58
CA MET A 42 4.06 7.35 -4.39
C MET A 42 4.47 6.07 -3.69
N VAL A 43 4.42 6.09 -2.36
CA VAL A 43 4.63 4.90 -1.55
C VAL A 43 3.47 4.74 -0.60
N GLU A 44 2.92 3.53 -0.56
CA GLU A 44 1.85 3.17 0.35
C GLU A 44 2.43 2.42 1.53
N ILE A 45 2.07 2.84 2.74
CA ILE A 45 2.50 2.18 3.96
C ILE A 45 1.41 1.20 4.37
N GLY A 46 1.78 -0.06 4.56
CA GLY A 46 0.87 -1.09 5.05
C GLY A 46 -0.27 -1.38 4.11
N PRO A 47 0.01 -1.80 2.87
CA PRO A 47 -1.06 -2.03 1.89
C PRO A 47 -2.04 -3.13 2.29
N GLY A 48 -1.67 -4.01 3.21
CA GLY A 48 -2.56 -5.06 3.68
C GLY A 48 -2.98 -5.99 2.57
N LEU A 49 -4.28 -6.12 2.35
CA LEU A 49 -4.81 -6.98 1.29
C LEU A 49 -4.92 -6.26 -0.06
N GLY A 50 -4.51 -4.99 -0.13
CA GLY A 50 -4.44 -4.28 -1.38
C GLY A 50 -5.68 -3.49 -1.77
N ALA A 51 -6.58 -3.23 -0.81
CA ALA A 51 -7.83 -2.54 -1.12
C ALA A 51 -7.60 -1.11 -1.63
N LEU A 52 -6.66 -0.39 -1.04
CA LEU A 52 -6.30 0.94 -1.51
C LEU A 52 -5.26 0.84 -2.63
N THR A 53 -4.42 -0.18 -2.57
CA THR A 53 -3.36 -0.42 -3.54
C THR A 53 -3.90 -0.53 -4.95
N GLU A 54 -4.96 -1.30 -5.12
CA GLU A 54 -5.52 -1.56 -6.45
C GLU A 54 -5.94 -0.30 -7.18
N PRO A 55 -6.78 0.57 -6.60
CA PRO A 55 -7.15 1.79 -7.31
C PRO A 55 -6.00 2.78 -7.46
N LEU A 56 -5.03 2.78 -6.54
CA LEU A 56 -3.85 3.62 -6.72
C LEU A 56 -3.05 3.17 -7.94
N ILE A 57 -2.83 1.88 -8.06
CA ILE A 57 -2.12 1.32 -9.22
C ILE A 57 -2.85 1.67 -10.51
N ALA A 58 -4.17 1.53 -10.52
CA ALA A 58 -4.95 1.81 -11.73
C ALA A 58 -4.81 3.26 -12.17
N ARG A 59 -4.57 4.17 -11.23
CA ARG A 59 -4.50 5.60 -11.53
C ARG A 59 -3.10 6.07 -11.86
N LEU A 60 -2.07 5.52 -11.22
CA LEU A 60 -0.73 6.11 -11.35
C LEU A 60 0.34 5.18 -11.89
N ALA A 61 0.21 3.88 -11.75
CA ALA A 61 1.34 2.98 -11.96
C ALA A 61 1.52 2.56 -13.41
N THR A 62 2.79 2.49 -13.81
CA THR A 62 3.22 1.83 -15.04
C THR A 62 4.39 0.93 -14.69
N PRO A 63 4.78 -0.01 -15.55
CA PRO A 63 5.96 -0.83 -15.26
C PRO A 63 7.23 -0.01 -15.07
N GLU A 64 7.33 1.14 -15.73
CA GLU A 64 8.48 2.04 -15.61
C GLU A 64 8.39 2.92 -14.37
N SER A 65 7.19 3.10 -13.84
CA SER A 65 6.96 3.93 -12.66
C SER A 65 5.91 3.26 -11.78
N PRO A 66 6.29 2.17 -11.09
CA PRO A 66 5.34 1.42 -10.27
C PRO A 66 4.96 2.18 -9.01
N LEU A 67 3.85 1.76 -8.41
CA LEU A 67 3.54 2.16 -7.04
C LEU A 67 4.53 1.44 -6.13
N HIS A 68 5.05 2.15 -5.14
CA HIS A 68 5.86 1.53 -4.10
C HIS A 68 5.00 1.25 -2.89
N ALA A 69 5.36 0.22 -2.12
CA ALA A 69 4.68 -0.07 -0.87
C ALA A 69 5.67 -0.64 0.14
N VAL A 70 5.48 -0.29 1.40
CA VAL A 70 6.29 -0.81 2.49
C VAL A 70 5.39 -1.69 3.33
N GLU A 71 5.75 -2.96 3.46
CA GLU A 71 4.95 -3.95 4.17
C GLU A 71 5.84 -4.80 5.04
N LEU A 72 5.39 -5.08 6.26
CA LEU A 72 6.12 -5.87 7.23
C LEU A 72 5.79 -7.36 7.13
N ASP A 73 4.55 -7.69 6.79
CA ASP A 73 4.04 -9.07 6.79
C ASP A 73 4.43 -9.78 5.49
N ARG A 74 5.24 -10.82 5.62
CA ARG A 74 5.78 -11.55 4.46
C ARG A 74 4.70 -12.26 3.65
N ASP A 75 3.65 -12.73 4.31
CA ASP A 75 2.56 -13.38 3.59
C ASP A 75 1.83 -12.38 2.71
N LEU A 76 1.61 -11.17 3.23
CA LEU A 76 0.98 -10.12 2.45
C LEU A 76 1.86 -9.71 1.28
N ILE A 77 3.17 -9.60 1.51
CA ILE A 77 4.11 -9.28 0.44
C ILE A 77 3.98 -10.27 -0.72
N GLY A 78 3.98 -11.57 -0.40
CA GLY A 78 3.87 -12.60 -1.42
C GLY A 78 2.57 -12.51 -2.21
N ARG A 79 1.47 -12.27 -1.52
CA ARG A 79 0.17 -12.15 -2.18
C ARG A 79 0.09 -10.92 -3.07
N LEU A 80 0.65 -9.81 -2.59
CA LEU A 80 0.63 -8.56 -3.35
C LEU A 80 1.51 -8.65 -4.58
N GLN A 81 2.66 -9.28 -4.46
CA GLN A 81 3.55 -9.48 -5.61
C GLN A 81 2.88 -10.32 -6.69
N GLN A 82 2.19 -11.37 -6.29
CA GLN A 82 1.47 -12.22 -7.23
C GLN A 82 0.35 -11.46 -7.93
N ARG A 83 -0.36 -10.63 -7.16
CA ARG A 83 -1.54 -9.96 -7.68
C ARG A 83 -1.20 -8.80 -8.60
N PHE A 84 -0.21 -8.01 -8.26
CA PHE A 84 0.06 -6.76 -8.97
C PHE A 84 1.30 -6.78 -9.85
N GLY A 85 2.17 -7.76 -9.65
CA GLY A 85 3.33 -7.92 -10.51
C GLY A 85 4.19 -6.68 -10.62
N PRO A 86 4.59 -6.30 -11.84
CA PRO A 86 5.53 -5.19 -12.04
C PRO A 86 4.94 -3.81 -11.75
N LEU A 87 3.64 -3.71 -11.51
CA LEU A 87 3.02 -2.43 -11.20
C LEU A 87 3.17 -2.04 -9.73
N LEU A 88 3.69 -2.94 -8.89
CA LEU A 88 3.89 -2.70 -7.48
C LEU A 88 5.29 -3.13 -7.08
N GLU A 89 6.06 -2.20 -6.54
CA GLU A 89 7.38 -2.51 -6.02
C GLU A 89 7.30 -2.55 -4.51
N LEU A 90 7.49 -3.74 -3.94
CA LEU A 90 7.34 -3.97 -2.51
C LEU A 90 8.67 -3.89 -1.81
N HIS A 91 8.67 -3.20 -0.68
CA HIS A 91 9.82 -3.09 0.20
C HIS A 91 9.43 -3.73 1.53
N ALA A 92 10.12 -4.81 1.90
CA ALA A 92 9.85 -5.50 3.15
C ALA A 92 10.48 -4.73 4.29
N GLY A 93 9.70 -4.48 5.32
CA GLY A 93 10.25 -3.85 6.50
C GLY A 93 9.27 -2.97 7.24
N ASP A 94 9.80 -2.32 8.27
CA ASP A 94 9.06 -1.43 9.13
C ASP A 94 9.10 -0.02 8.56
N ALA A 95 7.94 0.58 8.37
CA ALA A 95 7.84 1.93 7.84
C ALA A 95 8.58 2.95 8.72
N LEU A 96 8.69 2.69 10.02
CA LEU A 96 9.39 3.59 10.92
C LEU A 96 10.90 3.60 10.67
N ALA A 97 11.43 2.55 10.05
CA ALA A 97 12.86 2.43 9.78
C ALA A 97 13.21 2.57 8.30
N PHE A 98 12.21 2.69 7.45
CA PHE A 98 12.43 2.73 6.02
C PHE A 98 12.94 4.10 5.57
N ASP A 99 13.94 4.12 4.70
CA ASP A 99 14.48 5.36 4.16
C ASP A 99 13.68 5.77 2.92
N PHE A 100 12.66 6.59 3.14
CA PHE A 100 11.80 7.06 2.05
C PHE A 100 12.53 7.93 1.03
N ARG A 101 13.62 8.56 1.44
CA ARG A 101 14.38 9.41 0.52
C ARG A 101 15.00 8.60 -0.61
N SER A 102 15.21 7.31 -0.40
CA SER A 102 15.74 6.44 -1.45
C SER A 102 14.79 6.31 -2.64
N LEU A 103 13.52 6.63 -2.46
CA LEU A 103 12.52 6.54 -3.51
C LEU A 103 12.27 7.88 -4.21
N ALA A 104 12.81 8.96 -3.69
CA ALA A 104 12.58 10.29 -4.26
C ALA A 104 13.43 10.47 -5.52
N ALA A 105 12.93 11.28 -6.44
CA ALA A 105 13.69 11.61 -7.64
C ALA A 105 14.88 12.48 -7.27
N PRO A 106 16.09 12.14 -7.73
CA PRO A 106 17.28 12.91 -7.39
C PRO A 106 17.25 14.29 -8.01
N GLY A 107 17.67 15.28 -7.21
CA GLY A 107 17.92 16.63 -7.70
C GLY A 107 16.71 17.45 -8.04
N ASP A 108 15.53 16.91 -7.85
CA ASP A 108 14.31 17.59 -8.25
C ASP A 108 13.45 18.00 -7.09
N LYS A 109 12.34 18.63 -7.42
CA LYS A 109 11.34 18.97 -6.43
C LYS A 109 10.91 17.72 -5.70
N PRO A 110 10.47 17.86 -4.46
CA PRO A 110 9.91 16.74 -3.75
C PRO A 110 8.75 16.18 -4.52
N SER A 111 8.89 14.96 -4.95
CA SER A 111 7.91 14.32 -5.81
C SER A 111 7.33 13.08 -5.19
N LEU A 112 7.88 12.64 -4.07
CA LEU A 112 7.39 11.44 -3.42
C LEU A 112 6.23 11.77 -2.50
N ARG A 113 5.14 11.05 -2.66
CA ARG A 113 3.98 11.16 -1.78
C ARG A 113 3.87 9.88 -0.96
N ILE A 114 3.55 10.04 0.31
CA ILE A 114 3.44 8.91 1.24
C ILE A 114 1.98 8.83 1.68
N VAL A 115 1.37 7.67 1.47
CA VAL A 115 -0.02 7.45 1.83
C VAL A 115 -0.14 6.16 2.61
N GLY A 116 -1.22 6.01 3.34
CA GLY A 116 -1.45 4.77 4.06
C GLY A 116 -2.72 4.82 4.88
N ASN A 117 -3.25 3.63 5.15
CA ASN A 117 -4.35 3.44 6.07
C ASN A 117 -3.75 3.04 7.41
N LEU A 118 -3.51 4.03 8.26
CA LEU A 118 -2.79 3.82 9.51
C LEU A 118 -3.73 3.73 10.73
#